data_64ef8f32b9aeac9bac215774ce42d78b
#
_entry.id   64ef8f32b9aeac9bac215774ce42d78b
#
_cell.length_a   1.000
_cell.length_b   1.000
_cell.length_c   1.000
_cell.angle_alpha   90.00
_cell.angle_beta   90.00
_cell.angle_gamma   90.00
#
_symmetry.space_group_name_H-M   'P 1'
#
loop_
_entity.id
_entity.type
_entity.pdbx_description
1 polymer ?
#
loop_
_entity_poly.entity_id
_entity_poly.type
_entity_poly.pdbx_seq_one_letter_code
_entity_poly.pdbx_strand_id
1 'polypeptide(L)'
;MSKVCVIGDGGWGTALAMLLLENGNDVTIWGPFADYIDEMRETRKNPRYLAGVTLPDALKLEADMAKAVAEAEVVVLAIPSHFYDKICVQLADKLPKGCDVVSVSKGFCEKTRKRLTRTASKLLGIEDVVALSGPSHAEEVSRGIPTAVVAASNDVERVLRIQKLFSNKRFRVYTSTDTIGVELGGAIKNVLALAVGMSDGLGFGDNSRAALITRGLAEMARLGCVLGGN
;
A
#
# COMPACT_ATOMS: atom_id res chain seq x y z
N MET A 1 -8.67 -12.82 -14.61
CA MET A 1 -8.84 -13.10 -13.17
C MET A 1 -7.48 -13.52 -12.66
N SER A 2 -6.85 -12.67 -11.83
CA SER A 2 -5.53 -12.98 -11.25
C SER A 2 -5.66 -13.44 -9.81
N LYS A 3 -4.72 -14.29 -9.36
CA LYS A 3 -4.61 -14.68 -7.95
C LYS A 3 -3.72 -13.68 -7.23
N VAL A 4 -4.29 -12.98 -6.24
CA VAL A 4 -3.61 -11.91 -5.52
C VAL A 4 -3.54 -12.24 -4.03
N CYS A 5 -2.35 -12.13 -3.46
CA CYS A 5 -2.17 -12.22 -2.01
C CYS A 5 -1.83 -10.84 -1.45
N VAL A 6 -2.61 -10.37 -0.48
CA VAL A 6 -2.34 -9.14 0.28
C VAL A 6 -1.69 -9.51 1.60
N ILE A 7 -0.43 -9.14 1.78
CA ILE A 7 0.34 -9.37 3.00
C ILE A 7 0.09 -8.19 3.95
N GLY A 8 -0.77 -8.42 4.92
CA GLY A 8 -1.18 -7.46 5.96
C GLY A 8 -2.68 -7.28 6.04
N ASP A 9 -3.22 -7.58 7.19
CA ASP A 9 -4.64 -7.51 7.58
C ASP A 9 -5.05 -6.15 8.16
N GLY A 10 -4.20 -5.14 8.04
CA GLY A 10 -4.50 -3.76 8.42
C GLY A 10 -5.61 -3.13 7.55
N GLY A 11 -6.10 -1.96 7.95
CA GLY A 11 -7.20 -1.27 7.25
C GLY A 11 -6.93 -1.05 5.76
N TRP A 12 -5.70 -0.61 5.41
CA TRP A 12 -5.33 -0.38 4.01
C TRP A 12 -5.23 -1.68 3.19
N GLY A 13 -4.61 -2.73 3.76
CA GLY A 13 -4.56 -4.04 3.10
C GLY A 13 -5.94 -4.62 2.86
N THR A 14 -6.82 -4.52 3.85
CA THR A 14 -8.22 -4.99 3.75
C THR A 14 -9.00 -4.20 2.70
N ALA A 15 -8.90 -2.87 2.68
CA ALA A 15 -9.60 -2.03 1.69
C ALA A 15 -9.14 -2.35 0.26
N LEU A 16 -7.83 -2.55 0.03
CA LEU A 16 -7.30 -2.95 -1.27
C LEU A 16 -7.70 -4.37 -1.67
N ALA A 17 -7.74 -5.30 -0.72
CA ALA A 17 -8.21 -6.66 -0.99
C ALA A 17 -9.67 -6.68 -1.46
N MET A 18 -10.53 -5.88 -0.82
CA MET A 18 -11.93 -5.72 -1.25
C MET A 18 -12.02 -5.09 -2.65
N LEU A 19 -11.23 -4.06 -2.94
CA LEU A 19 -11.14 -3.43 -4.26
C LEU A 19 -10.72 -4.43 -5.33
N LEU A 20 -9.67 -5.22 -5.07
CA LEU A 20 -9.15 -6.22 -5.99
C LEU A 20 -10.17 -7.34 -6.25
N LEU A 21 -10.92 -7.73 -5.23
CA LEU A 21 -12.01 -8.69 -5.36
C LEU A 21 -13.16 -8.11 -6.20
N GLU A 22 -13.55 -6.84 -5.97
CA GLU A 22 -14.55 -6.13 -6.80
C GLU A 22 -14.12 -6.06 -8.27
N ASN A 23 -12.81 -5.96 -8.53
CA ASN A 23 -12.23 -5.99 -9.88
C ASN A 23 -12.20 -7.40 -10.50
N GLY A 24 -12.79 -8.41 -9.85
CA GLY A 24 -12.93 -9.78 -10.37
C GLY A 24 -11.71 -10.68 -10.19
N ASN A 25 -10.86 -10.40 -9.21
CA ASN A 25 -9.69 -11.23 -8.90
C ASN A 25 -9.99 -12.22 -7.77
N ASP A 26 -9.19 -13.28 -7.67
CA ASP A 26 -9.17 -14.20 -6.53
C ASP A 26 -8.20 -13.66 -5.48
N VAL A 27 -8.70 -13.27 -4.31
CA VAL A 27 -7.92 -12.51 -3.34
C VAL A 27 -7.84 -13.21 -2.00
N THR A 28 -6.62 -13.33 -1.48
CA THR A 28 -6.34 -13.83 -0.13
C THR A 28 -5.65 -12.72 0.67
N ILE A 29 -6.11 -12.45 1.89
CA ILE A 29 -5.38 -11.64 2.88
C ILE A 29 -4.60 -12.59 3.78
N TRP A 30 -3.33 -12.29 3.97
CA TRP A 30 -2.52 -12.88 5.02
C TRP A 30 -2.39 -11.92 6.20
N GLY A 31 -2.61 -12.45 7.42
CA GLY A 31 -2.35 -11.76 8.67
C GLY A 31 -1.53 -12.61 9.64
N PRO A 32 -0.69 -11.98 10.51
CA PRO A 32 0.26 -12.70 11.36
C PRO A 32 -0.35 -13.37 12.59
N PHE A 33 -1.60 -13.06 12.93
CA PHE A 33 -2.27 -13.53 14.15
C PHE A 33 -3.42 -14.46 13.79
N ALA A 34 -3.22 -15.77 14.00
CA ALA A 34 -4.20 -16.80 13.63
C ALA A 34 -5.58 -16.56 14.28
N ASP A 35 -5.60 -16.27 15.57
CA ASP A 35 -6.84 -16.00 16.31
C ASP A 35 -7.62 -14.81 15.70
N TYR A 36 -6.91 -13.77 15.26
CA TYR A 36 -7.57 -12.62 14.65
C TYR A 36 -8.05 -12.90 13.23
N ILE A 37 -7.31 -13.67 12.47
CA ILE A 37 -7.74 -14.13 11.14
C ILE A 37 -8.98 -15.03 11.26
N ASP A 38 -9.05 -15.88 12.27
CA ASP A 38 -10.23 -16.72 12.54
C ASP A 38 -11.43 -15.87 12.95
N GLU A 39 -11.25 -14.88 13.84
CA GLU A 39 -12.29 -13.90 14.18
C GLU A 39 -12.82 -13.17 12.92
N MET A 40 -11.92 -12.70 12.04
CA MET A 40 -12.31 -12.05 10.78
C MET A 40 -13.04 -13.01 9.83
N ARG A 41 -12.67 -14.29 9.81
CA ARG A 41 -13.29 -15.33 8.99
C ARG A 41 -14.72 -15.62 9.44
N GLU A 42 -14.93 -15.74 10.74
CA GLU A 42 -16.24 -16.01 11.35
C GLU A 42 -17.19 -14.81 11.27
N THR A 43 -16.68 -13.63 11.64
CA THR A 43 -17.50 -12.42 11.74
C THR A 43 -17.66 -11.67 10.43
N ARG A 44 -16.82 -11.96 9.44
CA ARG A 44 -16.69 -11.19 8.17
C ARG A 44 -16.51 -9.68 8.44
N LYS A 45 -15.73 -9.33 9.46
CA LYS A 45 -15.42 -7.95 9.87
C LYS A 45 -13.95 -7.82 10.21
N ASN A 46 -13.43 -6.59 10.07
CA ASN A 46 -12.10 -6.21 10.55
C ASN A 46 -12.25 -5.07 11.59
N PRO A 47 -12.72 -5.37 12.82
CA PRO A 47 -13.10 -4.34 13.77
C PRO A 47 -11.92 -3.50 14.27
N ARG A 48 -10.69 -4.06 14.30
CA ARG A 48 -9.50 -3.36 14.80
C ARG A 48 -8.98 -2.29 13.82
N TYR A 49 -9.08 -2.56 12.51
CA TYR A 49 -8.37 -1.76 11.51
C TYR A 49 -9.27 -1.16 10.43
N LEU A 50 -10.50 -1.67 10.26
CA LEU A 50 -11.47 -1.18 9.29
C LEU A 50 -12.90 -1.36 9.81
N ALA A 51 -13.20 -0.65 10.90
CA ALA A 51 -14.50 -0.76 11.56
C ALA A 51 -15.67 -0.32 10.65
N GLY A 52 -16.82 -0.98 10.82
CA GLY A 52 -18.06 -0.64 10.10
C GLY A 52 -18.13 -1.14 8.65
N VAL A 53 -17.18 -1.98 8.23
CA VAL A 53 -17.16 -2.58 6.89
C VAL A 53 -17.36 -4.09 7.00
N THR A 54 -18.24 -4.66 6.16
CA THR A 54 -18.41 -6.11 6.03
C THR A 54 -17.52 -6.65 4.91
N LEU A 55 -16.74 -7.68 5.22
CA LEU A 55 -15.87 -8.33 4.24
C LEU A 55 -16.70 -9.24 3.32
N PRO A 56 -16.53 -9.18 2.00
CA PRO A 56 -17.19 -10.08 1.06
C PRO A 56 -16.89 -11.56 1.37
N ASP A 57 -17.89 -12.46 1.22
CA ASP A 57 -17.72 -13.89 1.51
C ASP A 57 -16.62 -14.55 0.66
N ALA A 58 -16.45 -14.09 -0.57
CA ALA A 58 -15.41 -14.60 -1.48
C ALA A 58 -13.98 -14.19 -1.08
N LEU A 59 -13.80 -13.23 -0.15
CA LEU A 59 -12.49 -12.82 0.34
C LEU A 59 -11.89 -13.91 1.23
N LYS A 60 -10.74 -14.46 0.81
CA LYS A 60 -10.02 -15.49 1.56
C LYS A 60 -9.15 -14.85 2.64
N LEU A 61 -9.10 -15.51 3.80
CA LEU A 61 -8.32 -15.06 4.97
C LEU A 61 -7.42 -16.20 5.42
N GLU A 62 -6.13 -15.98 5.54
CA GLU A 62 -5.14 -17.03 5.83
C GLU A 62 -4.05 -16.51 6.80
N ALA A 63 -3.71 -17.29 7.81
CA ALA A 63 -2.66 -16.98 8.77
C ALA A 63 -1.32 -17.68 8.41
N ASP A 64 -1.38 -18.77 7.66
CA ASP A 64 -0.18 -19.45 7.13
C ASP A 64 0.31 -18.71 5.88
N MET A 65 1.48 -18.10 5.97
CA MET A 65 2.04 -17.31 4.86
C MET A 65 2.33 -18.18 3.62
N ALA A 66 2.80 -19.40 3.80
CA ALA A 66 3.11 -20.28 2.67
C ALA A 66 1.84 -20.64 1.89
N LYS A 67 0.74 -20.94 2.61
CA LYS A 67 -0.55 -21.20 1.99
C LYS A 67 -1.13 -19.97 1.30
N ALA A 68 -1.00 -18.79 1.96
CA ALA A 68 -1.55 -17.55 1.43
C ALA A 68 -0.94 -17.16 0.09
N VAL A 69 0.38 -17.38 -0.11
CA VAL A 69 1.08 -16.98 -1.33
C VAL A 69 1.25 -18.08 -2.35
N ALA A 70 0.92 -19.34 -2.04
CA ALA A 70 1.28 -20.52 -2.85
C ALA A 70 0.96 -20.40 -4.34
N GLU A 71 -0.13 -19.75 -4.68
CA GLU A 71 -0.61 -19.61 -6.06
C GLU A 71 -0.68 -18.14 -6.52
N ALA A 72 -0.07 -17.21 -5.75
CA ALA A 72 -0.16 -15.77 -6.03
C ALA A 72 0.62 -15.41 -7.32
N GLU A 73 -0.06 -14.77 -8.24
CA GLU A 73 0.54 -14.10 -9.40
C GLU A 73 1.00 -12.69 -9.03
N VAL A 74 0.33 -12.07 -8.04
CA VAL A 74 0.66 -10.76 -7.52
C VAL A 74 0.64 -10.79 -5.99
N VAL A 75 1.69 -10.29 -5.36
CA VAL A 75 1.77 -10.10 -3.91
C VAL A 75 1.79 -8.62 -3.58
N VAL A 76 0.84 -8.17 -2.74
CA VAL A 76 0.68 -6.79 -2.31
C VAL A 76 1.20 -6.66 -0.87
N LEU A 77 2.27 -5.89 -0.66
CA LEU A 77 2.87 -5.66 0.65
C LEU A 77 2.19 -4.47 1.32
N ALA A 78 1.23 -4.73 2.21
CA ALA A 78 0.47 -3.75 2.99
C ALA A 78 0.89 -3.77 4.48
N ILE A 79 2.18 -3.65 4.71
CA ILE A 79 2.85 -3.88 5.99
C ILE A 79 3.27 -2.54 6.61
N PRO A 80 3.06 -2.30 7.91
CA PRO A 80 3.65 -1.15 8.59
C PRO A 80 5.18 -1.14 8.46
N SER A 81 5.78 0.05 8.23
CA SER A 81 7.20 0.19 7.89
C SER A 81 8.18 -0.41 8.92
N HIS A 82 7.78 -0.44 10.19
CA HIS A 82 8.59 -1.01 11.28
C HIS A 82 8.60 -2.55 11.32
N PHE A 83 7.68 -3.24 10.63
CA PHE A 83 7.68 -4.69 10.46
C PHE A 83 8.13 -5.14 9.07
N TYR A 84 8.39 -4.19 8.17
CA TYR A 84 8.51 -4.45 6.75
C TYR A 84 9.65 -5.40 6.40
N ASP A 85 10.85 -5.17 6.94
CA ASP A 85 12.01 -6.02 6.70
C ASP A 85 11.80 -7.44 7.25
N LYS A 86 11.25 -7.56 8.47
CA LYS A 86 10.97 -8.85 9.10
C LYS A 86 10.01 -9.70 8.28
N ILE A 87 8.93 -9.10 7.79
CA ILE A 87 7.94 -9.81 6.97
C ILE A 87 8.50 -10.15 5.60
N CYS A 88 9.27 -9.26 4.95
CA CYS A 88 9.93 -9.59 3.69
C CYS A 88 10.91 -10.78 3.83
N VAL A 89 11.66 -10.87 4.94
CA VAL A 89 12.52 -12.03 5.21
C VAL A 89 11.70 -13.33 5.33
N GLN A 90 10.57 -13.29 6.03
CA GLN A 90 9.69 -14.46 6.15
C GLN A 90 9.03 -14.88 4.83
N LEU A 91 8.82 -13.94 3.92
CA LEU A 91 8.20 -14.15 2.62
C LEU A 91 9.19 -14.68 1.57
N ALA A 92 10.49 -14.39 1.73
CA ALA A 92 11.49 -14.58 0.68
C ALA A 92 11.58 -16.02 0.12
N ASP A 93 11.52 -17.01 0.99
CA ASP A 93 11.57 -18.43 0.61
C ASP A 93 10.21 -19.02 0.15
N LYS A 94 9.13 -18.23 0.28
CA LYS A 94 7.76 -18.64 -0.05
C LYS A 94 7.20 -17.94 -1.28
N LEU A 95 7.88 -16.88 -1.74
CA LEU A 95 7.41 -16.09 -2.88
C LEU A 95 7.42 -16.93 -4.16
N PRO A 96 6.29 -17.05 -4.88
CA PRO A 96 6.25 -17.77 -6.15
C PRO A 96 7.19 -17.13 -7.19
N LYS A 97 7.85 -17.95 -7.99
CA LYS A 97 8.71 -17.48 -9.09
C LYS A 97 7.90 -16.72 -10.13
N GLY A 98 8.40 -15.56 -10.53
CA GLY A 98 7.73 -14.72 -11.55
C GLY A 98 6.53 -13.94 -11.04
N CYS A 99 6.25 -13.98 -9.73
CA CYS A 99 5.20 -13.20 -9.10
C CYS A 99 5.54 -11.69 -9.16
N ASP A 100 4.58 -10.86 -9.53
CA ASP A 100 4.70 -9.40 -9.41
C ASP A 100 4.54 -8.97 -7.95
N VAL A 101 5.40 -8.08 -7.46
CA VAL A 101 5.33 -7.56 -6.09
C VAL A 101 5.03 -6.08 -6.10
N VAL A 102 4.03 -5.68 -5.30
CA VAL A 102 3.57 -4.29 -5.18
C VAL A 102 3.69 -3.86 -3.72
N SER A 103 4.44 -2.81 -3.45
CA SER A 103 4.47 -2.17 -2.13
C SER A 103 3.46 -1.03 -2.05
N VAL A 104 2.50 -1.16 -1.15
CA VAL A 104 1.51 -0.13 -0.83
C VAL A 104 1.76 0.51 0.53
N SER A 105 2.85 0.11 1.17
CA SER A 105 3.31 0.63 2.46
C SER A 105 3.93 2.01 2.30
N LYS A 106 3.78 2.85 3.32
CA LYS A 106 4.30 4.22 3.33
C LYS A 106 5.40 4.37 4.38
N GLY A 107 6.45 5.13 4.05
CA GLY A 107 7.57 5.36 4.96
C GLY A 107 8.88 4.79 4.47
N PHE A 108 9.82 4.66 5.41
CA PHE A 108 11.13 4.06 5.20
C PHE A 108 11.28 2.82 6.07
N CYS A 109 12.10 1.87 5.63
CA CYS A 109 12.48 0.75 6.46
C CYS A 109 13.23 1.27 7.71
N GLU A 110 12.75 0.94 8.88
CA GLU A 110 13.27 1.46 10.15
C GLU A 110 14.74 1.12 10.34
N LYS A 111 15.11 -0.13 10.05
CA LYS A 111 16.48 -0.65 10.24
C LYS A 111 17.48 -0.08 9.23
N THR A 112 17.10 0.02 7.96
CA THR A 112 18.04 0.39 6.88
C THR A 112 17.95 1.85 6.46
N ARG A 113 16.90 2.56 6.88
CA ARG A 113 16.54 3.92 6.44
C ARG A 113 16.38 4.05 4.91
N LYS A 114 16.24 2.92 4.21
CA LYS A 114 16.04 2.87 2.76
C LYS A 114 14.56 2.84 2.42
N ARG A 115 14.26 3.19 1.16
CA ARG A 115 12.92 3.05 0.58
C ARG A 115 12.42 1.61 0.70
N LEU A 116 11.12 1.44 0.86
CA LEU A 116 10.52 0.12 1.09
C LEU A 116 10.62 -0.79 -0.14
N THR A 117 10.43 -0.27 -1.36
CA THR A 117 10.62 -1.07 -2.58
C THR A 117 12.04 -1.59 -2.71
N ARG A 118 13.06 -0.75 -2.43
CA ARG A 118 14.47 -1.18 -2.45
C ARG A 118 14.77 -2.22 -1.38
N THR A 119 14.14 -2.10 -0.22
CA THR A 119 14.27 -3.07 0.86
C THR A 119 13.64 -4.41 0.47
N ALA A 120 12.42 -4.39 -0.07
CA ALA A 120 11.73 -5.58 -0.54
C ALA A 120 12.49 -6.26 -1.68
N SER A 121 12.91 -5.52 -2.72
CA SER A 121 13.69 -6.03 -3.83
C SER A 121 14.92 -6.81 -3.35
N LYS A 122 15.69 -6.21 -2.42
CA LYS A 122 16.88 -6.86 -1.87
C LYS A 122 16.58 -8.12 -1.04
N LEU A 123 15.55 -8.07 -0.19
CA LEU A 123 15.25 -9.16 0.74
C LEU A 123 14.53 -10.32 0.04
N LEU A 124 13.70 -10.04 -0.97
CA LEU A 124 12.97 -11.04 -1.74
C LEU A 124 13.79 -11.60 -2.91
N GLY A 125 14.96 -11.02 -3.22
CA GLY A 125 15.80 -11.45 -4.34
C GLY A 125 15.16 -11.19 -5.71
N ILE A 126 14.34 -10.14 -5.83
CA ILE A 126 13.66 -9.75 -7.07
C ILE A 126 14.18 -8.39 -7.57
N GLU A 127 14.19 -8.20 -8.89
CA GLU A 127 14.82 -7.04 -9.51
C GLU A 127 14.03 -5.74 -9.25
N ASP A 128 12.71 -5.81 -9.34
CA ASP A 128 11.86 -4.62 -9.22
C ASP A 128 10.58 -4.88 -8.43
N VAL A 129 10.17 -3.88 -7.65
CA VAL A 129 8.94 -3.85 -6.85
C VAL A 129 8.18 -2.60 -7.20
N VAL A 130 6.92 -2.74 -7.62
CA VAL A 130 6.08 -1.59 -7.94
C VAL A 130 5.71 -0.84 -6.66
N ALA A 131 5.92 0.48 -6.64
CA ALA A 131 5.39 1.35 -5.61
C ALA A 131 3.97 1.78 -5.97
N LEU A 132 2.99 1.59 -5.08
CA LEU A 132 1.64 2.15 -5.24
C LEU A 132 1.36 3.09 -4.08
N SER A 133 1.24 4.38 -4.37
CA SER A 133 1.07 5.42 -3.34
C SER A 133 0.18 6.56 -3.83
N GLY A 134 -0.33 7.35 -2.88
CA GLY A 134 -1.21 8.50 -3.15
C GLY A 134 -2.08 8.84 -1.95
N PRO A 135 -2.98 9.84 -2.10
CA PRO A 135 -4.00 10.16 -1.12
C PRO A 135 -5.02 9.02 -1.08
N SER A 136 -4.96 8.19 -0.03
CA SER A 136 -5.76 6.97 0.06
C SER A 136 -6.04 6.63 1.52
N HIS A 137 -7.24 6.97 1.97
CA HIS A 137 -7.77 6.55 3.25
C HIS A 137 -8.51 5.22 3.09
N ALA A 138 -8.19 4.24 3.94
CA ALA A 138 -8.77 2.90 3.87
C ALA A 138 -10.30 2.92 3.98
N GLU A 139 -10.81 3.76 4.89
CA GLU A 139 -12.23 3.94 5.15
C GLU A 139 -12.98 4.52 3.93
N GLU A 140 -12.36 5.42 3.20
CA GLU A 140 -12.94 6.00 1.99
C GLU A 140 -12.92 5.01 0.83
N VAL A 141 -11.79 4.35 0.61
CA VAL A 141 -11.65 3.35 -0.45
C VAL A 141 -12.60 2.17 -0.25
N SER A 142 -12.72 1.67 0.98
CA SER A 142 -13.64 0.56 1.31
C SER A 142 -15.13 0.90 1.10
N ARG A 143 -15.47 2.18 1.14
CA ARG A 143 -16.83 2.71 0.85
C ARG A 143 -17.02 3.10 -0.60
N GLY A 144 -16.01 2.90 -1.45
CA GLY A 144 -16.05 3.23 -2.86
C GLY A 144 -16.02 4.74 -3.15
N ILE A 145 -15.48 5.56 -2.27
CA ILE A 145 -15.28 6.99 -2.53
C ILE A 145 -14.17 7.16 -3.58
N PRO A 146 -14.37 8.04 -4.58
CA PRO A 146 -13.39 8.23 -5.64
C PRO A 146 -11.99 8.54 -5.12
N THR A 147 -11.01 7.76 -5.55
CA THR A 147 -9.63 7.82 -5.10
C THR A 147 -8.69 7.77 -6.30
N ALA A 148 -7.59 8.51 -6.25
CA ALA A 148 -6.54 8.47 -7.24
C ALA A 148 -5.18 8.20 -6.59
N VAL A 149 -4.43 7.27 -7.20
CA VAL A 149 -3.09 6.87 -6.74
C VAL A 149 -2.13 6.76 -7.93
N VAL A 150 -0.84 6.61 -7.64
CA VAL A 150 0.20 6.41 -8.66
C VAL A 150 0.87 5.07 -8.42
N ALA A 151 0.98 4.26 -9.47
CA ALA A 151 1.83 3.08 -9.53
C ALA A 151 3.15 3.46 -10.22
N ALA A 152 4.28 3.16 -9.61
CA ALA A 152 5.59 3.49 -10.16
C ALA A 152 6.55 2.30 -10.17
N SER A 153 7.25 2.11 -11.29
CA SER A 153 8.27 1.10 -11.51
C SER A 153 9.12 1.48 -12.73
N ASN A 154 10.35 1.01 -12.78
CA ASN A 154 11.18 1.13 -14.00
C ASN A 154 10.72 0.17 -15.12
N ASP A 155 10.01 -0.89 -14.77
CA ASP A 155 9.39 -1.83 -15.70
C ASP A 155 8.00 -1.32 -16.10
N VAL A 156 7.91 -0.71 -17.29
CA VAL A 156 6.68 -0.10 -17.80
C VAL A 156 5.57 -1.14 -17.99
N GLU A 157 5.89 -2.33 -18.47
CA GLU A 157 4.87 -3.38 -18.66
C GLU A 157 4.30 -3.85 -17.32
N ARG A 158 5.14 -4.02 -16.32
CA ARG A 158 4.73 -4.37 -14.96
C ARG A 158 3.82 -3.29 -14.37
N VAL A 159 4.20 -2.03 -14.49
CA VAL A 159 3.37 -0.91 -14.01
C VAL A 159 1.99 -0.89 -14.69
N LEU A 160 1.92 -1.15 -16.00
CA LEU A 160 0.66 -1.21 -16.73
C LEU A 160 -0.22 -2.41 -16.29
N ARG A 161 0.39 -3.58 -16.01
CA ARG A 161 -0.36 -4.70 -15.45
C ARG A 161 -0.95 -4.35 -14.08
N ILE A 162 -0.18 -3.72 -13.20
CA ILE A 162 -0.63 -3.29 -11.87
C ILE A 162 -1.69 -2.18 -11.98
N GLN A 163 -1.51 -1.21 -12.87
CA GLN A 163 -2.56 -0.22 -13.15
C GLN A 163 -3.89 -0.89 -13.51
N LYS A 164 -3.87 -1.84 -14.44
CA LYS A 164 -5.07 -2.56 -14.88
C LYS A 164 -5.69 -3.38 -13.75
N LEU A 165 -4.87 -4.00 -12.91
CA LEU A 165 -5.32 -4.82 -11.78
C LEU A 165 -6.10 -4.01 -10.74
N PHE A 166 -5.61 -2.82 -10.39
CA PHE A 166 -6.20 -1.98 -9.36
C PHE A 166 -7.25 -0.98 -9.85
N SER A 167 -7.22 -0.57 -11.13
CA SER A 167 -8.12 0.47 -11.64
C SER A 167 -9.56 -0.02 -11.77
N ASN A 168 -10.51 0.83 -11.35
CA ASN A 168 -11.92 0.72 -11.66
C ASN A 168 -12.56 2.12 -11.79
N LYS A 169 -13.90 2.18 -11.84
CA LYS A 169 -14.63 3.45 -11.98
C LYS A 169 -14.42 4.44 -10.85
N ARG A 170 -14.05 3.96 -9.67
CA ARG A 170 -13.87 4.75 -8.44
C ARG A 170 -12.44 4.83 -7.94
N PHE A 171 -11.57 3.92 -8.41
CA PHE A 171 -10.16 3.89 -8.04
C PHE A 171 -9.29 4.07 -9.29
N ARG A 172 -8.74 5.27 -9.44
CA ARG A 172 -7.90 5.63 -10.58
C ARG A 172 -6.43 5.41 -10.27
N VAL A 173 -5.75 4.64 -11.10
CA VAL A 173 -4.29 4.45 -10.99
C VAL A 173 -3.60 5.14 -12.16
N TYR A 174 -2.73 6.10 -11.86
CA TYR A 174 -1.80 6.70 -12.81
C TYR A 174 -0.49 5.91 -12.80
N THR A 175 0.29 6.01 -13.86
CA THR A 175 1.59 5.34 -13.96
C THR A 175 2.73 6.35 -13.96
N SER A 176 3.89 5.95 -13.41
CA SER A 176 5.12 6.73 -13.39
C SER A 176 6.33 5.80 -13.47
N THR A 177 7.45 6.31 -13.95
CA THR A 177 8.76 5.67 -13.83
C THR A 177 9.55 6.18 -12.63
N ASP A 178 9.09 7.24 -11.97
CA ASP A 178 9.71 7.81 -10.78
C ASP A 178 9.26 7.09 -9.49
N THR A 179 9.85 5.92 -9.24
CA THR A 179 9.62 5.18 -7.99
C THR A 179 10.09 5.94 -6.75
N ILE A 180 11.12 6.78 -6.89
CA ILE A 180 11.70 7.55 -5.79
C ILE A 180 10.72 8.63 -5.34
N GLY A 181 10.25 9.46 -6.25
CA GLY A 181 9.30 10.53 -5.96
C GLY A 181 7.98 10.01 -5.40
N VAL A 182 7.45 8.91 -5.96
CA VAL A 182 6.19 8.30 -5.49
C VAL A 182 6.30 7.75 -4.06
N GLU A 183 7.40 7.06 -3.72
CA GLU A 183 7.63 6.56 -2.35
C GLU A 183 7.87 7.70 -1.36
N LEU A 184 8.70 8.69 -1.74
CA LEU A 184 9.01 9.85 -0.89
C LEU A 184 7.77 10.67 -0.60
N GLY A 185 6.96 10.97 -1.62
CA GLY A 185 5.70 11.66 -1.44
C GLY A 185 4.80 10.96 -0.42
N GLY A 186 4.67 9.63 -0.52
CA GLY A 186 3.92 8.82 0.44
C GLY A 186 4.51 8.81 1.85
N ALA A 187 5.84 8.80 1.97
CA ALA A 187 6.54 8.76 3.26
C ALA A 187 6.46 10.10 4.03
N ILE A 188 6.55 11.22 3.31
CA ILE A 188 6.70 12.55 3.91
C ILE A 188 5.35 13.25 4.11
N LYS A 189 4.31 12.88 3.35
CA LYS A 189 3.01 13.54 3.42
C LYS A 189 2.44 13.70 4.85
N ASN A 190 2.75 12.75 5.74
CA ASN A 190 2.24 12.79 7.10
C ASN A 190 2.86 13.93 7.93
N VAL A 191 4.10 14.34 7.64
CA VAL A 191 4.73 15.51 8.29
C VAL A 191 3.95 16.75 7.94
N LEU A 192 3.60 16.91 6.65
CA LEU A 192 2.79 18.05 6.19
C LEU A 192 1.37 18.01 6.79
N ALA A 193 0.75 16.82 6.82
CA ALA A 193 -0.58 16.66 7.42
C ALA A 193 -0.60 17.04 8.90
N LEU A 194 0.43 16.66 9.66
CA LEU A 194 0.56 17.05 11.07
C LEU A 194 0.75 18.57 11.21
N ALA A 195 1.60 19.20 10.40
CA ALA A 195 1.81 20.65 10.44
C ALA A 195 0.52 21.42 10.13
N VAL A 196 -0.23 21.00 9.13
CA VAL A 196 -1.53 21.58 8.78
C VAL A 196 -2.54 21.38 9.90
N GLY A 197 -2.64 20.18 10.45
CA GLY A 197 -3.54 19.91 11.58
C GLY A 197 -3.22 20.71 12.84
N MET A 198 -1.94 20.92 13.14
CA MET A 198 -1.50 21.81 14.24
C MET A 198 -1.90 23.28 13.97
N SER A 199 -1.70 23.76 12.73
CA SER A 199 -2.13 25.11 12.32
C SER A 199 -3.64 25.30 12.47
N ASP A 200 -4.42 24.30 12.07
CA ASP A 200 -5.88 24.32 12.22
C ASP A 200 -6.31 24.32 13.69
N GLY A 201 -5.66 23.50 14.52
CA GLY A 201 -5.91 23.44 15.96
C GLY A 201 -5.57 24.75 16.71
N LEU A 202 -4.60 25.51 16.19
CA LEU A 202 -4.24 26.85 16.70
C LEU A 202 -5.13 27.97 16.16
N GLY A 203 -6.06 27.68 15.24
CA GLY A 203 -6.97 28.67 14.68
C GLY A 203 -6.34 29.63 13.68
N PHE A 204 -5.24 29.26 13.00
CA PHE A 204 -4.55 30.14 12.05
C PHE A 204 -5.30 30.39 10.74
N GLY A 205 -6.33 29.61 10.43
CA GLY A 205 -7.22 29.82 9.29
C GLY A 205 -6.66 29.41 7.93
N ASP A 206 -7.45 29.69 6.87
CA ASP A 206 -7.23 29.14 5.53
C ASP A 206 -5.97 29.67 4.84
N ASN A 207 -5.57 30.91 5.08
CA ASN A 207 -4.34 31.45 4.49
C ASN A 207 -3.09 30.70 4.97
N SER A 208 -3.01 30.41 6.26
CA SER A 208 -1.91 29.63 6.84
C SER A 208 -1.93 28.20 6.35
N ARG A 209 -3.11 27.58 6.26
CA ARG A 209 -3.29 26.25 5.69
C ARG A 209 -2.80 26.17 4.25
N ALA A 210 -3.24 27.11 3.39
CA ALA A 210 -2.83 27.18 1.99
C ALA A 210 -1.32 27.38 1.84
N ALA A 211 -0.74 28.28 2.64
CA ALA A 211 0.70 28.54 2.64
C ALA A 211 1.51 27.31 3.06
N LEU A 212 1.11 26.63 4.14
CA LEU A 212 1.76 25.39 4.60
C LEU A 212 1.69 24.27 3.56
N ILE A 213 0.53 24.06 2.93
CA ILE A 213 0.38 23.02 1.90
C ILE A 213 1.27 23.36 0.69
N THR A 214 1.20 24.58 0.17
CA THR A 214 1.98 25.00 -1.00
C THR A 214 3.48 24.89 -0.74
N ARG A 215 3.94 25.40 0.40
CA ARG A 215 5.35 25.35 0.80
C ARG A 215 5.79 23.91 1.04
N GLY A 216 4.97 23.12 1.74
CA GLY A 216 5.26 21.72 2.03
C GLY A 216 5.42 20.89 0.77
N LEU A 217 4.54 21.07 -0.22
CA LEU A 217 4.66 20.39 -1.52
C LEU A 217 5.93 20.77 -2.26
N ALA A 218 6.32 22.05 -2.27
CA ALA A 218 7.56 22.50 -2.88
C ALA A 218 8.80 21.88 -2.20
N GLU A 219 8.80 21.77 -0.86
CA GLU A 219 9.90 21.13 -0.12
C GLU A 219 9.94 19.62 -0.37
N MET A 220 8.78 18.96 -0.47
CA MET A 220 8.70 17.53 -0.82
C MET A 220 9.29 17.28 -2.21
N ALA A 221 8.92 18.08 -3.21
CA ALA A 221 9.46 17.98 -4.56
C ALA A 221 10.99 18.20 -4.58
N ARG A 222 11.47 19.26 -3.90
CA ARG A 222 12.90 19.54 -3.78
C ARG A 222 13.68 18.40 -3.15
N LEU A 223 13.17 17.83 -2.07
CA LEU A 223 13.79 16.68 -1.42
C LEU A 223 13.76 15.44 -2.34
N GLY A 224 12.65 15.23 -3.06
CA GLY A 224 12.52 14.19 -4.07
C GLY A 224 13.66 14.24 -5.10
N CYS A 225 13.86 15.42 -5.70
CA CYS A 225 14.94 15.63 -6.68
C CYS A 225 16.34 15.40 -6.08
N VAL A 226 16.62 15.90 -4.87
CA VAL A 226 17.92 15.68 -4.19
C VAL A 226 18.20 14.20 -3.94
N LEU A 227 17.17 13.40 -3.71
CA LEU A 227 17.27 11.95 -3.48
C LEU A 227 17.19 11.12 -4.77
N GLY A 228 17.16 11.77 -5.93
CA GLY A 228 17.22 11.14 -7.24
C GLY A 228 15.86 10.84 -7.87
N GLY A 229 14.78 11.43 -7.35
CA GLY A 229 13.47 11.48 -7.98
C GLY A 229 13.39 12.57 -9.06
N ASN A 230 12.28 12.59 -9.79
CA ASN A 230 12.07 13.53 -10.90
C ASN A 230 10.88 14.46 -10.62
#